data_809451badcabbd016c4a54c415d76400
#
_entry.id   809451badcabbd016c4a54c415d76400
#
_cell.length_a   1.000
_cell.length_b   1.000
_cell.length_c   1.000
_cell.angle_alpha   90.00
_cell.angle_beta   90.00
_cell.angle_gamma   90.00
#
_symmetry.space_group_name_H-M   'P 1'
#
loop_
_entity.id
_entity.type
_entity.pdbx_description
1 polymer ?
#
loop_
_entity_poly.entity_id
_entity_poly.type
_entity_poly.pdbx_seq_one_letter_code
_entity_poly.pdbx_strand_id
1 'polypeptide(L)'
;LEGITGRDVIVLPEMFTSGFAMEAAASSLAQDDVVNWMTAKAQQCNALIAGSVALQTESDSVNRFLLVEPGGTVHFYDKRHLFRMADEHLHYKAGNERVIVEWRGWRILPLVCYDLRFPVWSRNLNDYDLAIYVANWPAPRSLHWQALLTARAIENQAYVAGCNRVG
;
A
#
# COMPACT_ATOMS: atom_id res chain seq x y z
N LEU A 1 13.65 11.06 -2.64
CA LEU A 1 13.32 10.80 -4.07
C LEU A 1 14.06 11.73 -5.04
N GLU A 2 15.07 12.48 -4.56
CA GLU A 2 15.87 13.36 -5.44
C GLU A 2 16.64 12.53 -6.48
N GLY A 3 16.64 12.99 -7.74
CA GLY A 3 17.36 12.34 -8.85
C GLY A 3 16.72 11.08 -9.42
N ILE A 4 15.56 10.65 -8.95
CA ILE A 4 14.83 9.51 -9.53
C ILE A 4 14.07 10.00 -10.77
N THR A 5 14.44 9.44 -11.93
CA THR A 5 13.78 9.72 -13.22
C THR A 5 13.57 8.43 -14.01
N GLY A 6 12.66 8.44 -14.99
CA GLY A 6 12.44 7.31 -15.90
C GLY A 6 11.83 6.09 -15.19
N ARG A 7 11.03 6.31 -14.14
CA ARG A 7 10.25 5.28 -13.46
C ARG A 7 8.77 5.51 -13.70
N ASP A 8 8.01 4.44 -13.81
CA ASP A 8 6.56 4.53 -13.98
C ASP A 8 5.83 4.53 -12.63
N VAL A 9 6.33 3.75 -11.68
CA VAL A 9 5.79 3.65 -10.30
C VAL A 9 6.92 3.69 -9.29
N ILE A 10 6.75 4.46 -8.23
CA ILE A 10 7.66 4.49 -7.06
C ILE A 10 6.84 4.07 -5.86
N VAL A 11 7.30 3.00 -5.20
CA VAL A 11 6.58 2.37 -4.08
C VAL A 11 7.31 2.66 -2.77
N LEU A 12 6.58 3.20 -1.79
CA LEU A 12 7.00 3.42 -0.42
C LEU A 12 6.39 2.32 0.48
N PRO A 13 7.03 1.96 1.59
CA PRO A 13 6.55 0.87 2.45
C PRO A 13 5.25 1.20 3.19
N GLU A 14 4.74 0.24 3.94
CA GLU A 14 3.58 0.42 4.82
C GLU A 14 3.86 1.46 5.90
N MET A 15 2.89 2.38 6.11
CA MET A 15 2.96 3.47 7.11
C MET A 15 4.30 4.24 7.03
N PHE A 16 4.71 4.62 5.82
CA PHE A 16 6.04 5.18 5.56
C PHE A 16 6.31 6.49 6.30
N THR A 17 5.28 7.18 6.79
CA THR A 17 5.38 8.44 7.53
C THR A 17 5.61 8.25 9.04
N SER A 18 5.11 7.15 9.62
CA SER A 18 5.09 6.92 11.07
C SER A 18 5.76 5.61 11.49
N GLY A 19 6.05 4.72 10.54
CA GLY A 19 6.34 3.33 10.86
C GLY A 19 5.10 2.60 11.39
N PHE A 20 5.22 1.30 11.67
CA PHE A 20 4.11 0.49 12.17
C PHE A 20 3.89 0.75 13.68
N ALA A 21 3.35 1.91 14.01
CA ALA A 21 3.08 2.33 15.38
C ALA A 21 1.57 2.31 15.66
N MET A 22 1.17 1.57 16.70
CA MET A 22 -0.26 1.44 17.07
C MET A 22 -0.80 2.74 17.70
N GLU A 23 0.04 3.52 18.36
CA GLU A 23 -0.32 4.83 18.92
C GLU A 23 -0.33 5.95 17.85
N ALA A 24 -0.09 5.63 16.61
CA ALA A 24 0.06 6.61 15.52
C ALA A 24 -1.24 7.35 15.16
N ALA A 25 -2.39 6.94 15.67
CA ALA A 25 -3.60 7.79 15.63
C ALA A 25 -3.35 9.17 16.27
N ALA A 26 -2.41 9.27 17.23
CA ALA A 26 -1.97 10.52 17.85
C ALA A 26 -0.90 11.27 17.03
N SER A 27 -0.26 10.61 16.07
CA SER A 27 0.82 11.17 15.22
C SER A 27 0.50 11.13 13.71
N SER A 28 -0.76 10.83 13.37
CA SER A 28 -1.21 10.85 11.97
C SER A 28 -1.06 12.26 11.40
N LEU A 29 -0.32 12.36 10.30
CA LEU A 29 -0.32 13.57 9.49
C LEU A 29 -1.73 13.80 8.94
N ALA A 30 -2.10 15.06 8.74
CA ALA A 30 -3.32 15.36 7.99
C ALA A 30 -3.20 14.75 6.59
N GLN A 31 -4.29 14.14 6.09
CA GLN A 31 -4.30 13.51 4.77
C GLN A 31 -3.80 14.47 3.70
N ASP A 32 -4.18 15.74 3.78
CA ASP A 32 -3.82 16.76 2.80
C ASP A 32 -2.29 17.00 2.74
N ASP A 33 -1.60 16.99 3.89
CA ASP A 33 -0.14 17.18 3.93
C ASP A 33 0.57 16.03 3.22
N VAL A 34 0.14 14.79 3.46
CA VAL A 34 0.71 13.60 2.81
C VAL A 34 0.42 13.61 1.33
N VAL A 35 -0.82 13.89 0.93
CA VAL A 35 -1.23 13.95 -0.47
C VAL A 35 -0.48 15.06 -1.21
N ASN A 36 -0.35 16.24 -0.62
CA ASN A 36 0.41 17.35 -1.20
C ASN A 36 1.88 16.98 -1.43
N TRP A 37 2.52 16.33 -0.44
CA TRP A 37 3.88 15.85 -0.59
C TRP A 37 4.01 14.79 -1.68
N MET A 38 3.11 13.79 -1.71
CA MET A 38 3.10 12.73 -2.72
C MET A 38 2.87 13.32 -4.12
N THR A 39 1.95 14.28 -4.27
CA THR A 39 1.68 14.98 -5.53
C THR A 39 2.91 15.72 -6.04
N ALA A 40 3.58 16.48 -5.17
CA ALA A 40 4.81 17.17 -5.53
C ALA A 40 5.90 16.19 -6.01
N LYS A 41 6.02 15.03 -5.35
CA LYS A 41 6.98 13.98 -5.74
C LYS A 41 6.57 13.27 -7.03
N ALA A 42 5.29 13.01 -7.23
CA ALA A 42 4.76 12.42 -8.46
C ALA A 42 5.05 13.32 -9.67
N GLN A 43 4.83 14.63 -9.54
CA GLN A 43 5.17 15.62 -10.55
C GLN A 43 6.68 15.67 -10.84
N GLN A 44 7.50 15.74 -9.78
CA GLN A 44 8.96 15.79 -9.90
C GLN A 44 9.53 14.58 -10.63
N CYS A 45 9.00 13.38 -10.35
CA CYS A 45 9.49 12.12 -10.91
C CYS A 45 8.76 11.73 -12.21
N ASN A 46 7.65 12.40 -12.55
CA ASN A 46 6.70 11.99 -13.59
C ASN A 46 6.30 10.52 -13.45
N ALA A 47 5.96 10.10 -12.21
CA ALA A 47 5.66 8.73 -11.85
C ALA A 47 4.48 8.65 -10.87
N LEU A 48 3.79 7.50 -10.82
CA LEU A 48 2.82 7.20 -9.77
C LEU A 48 3.58 6.98 -8.45
N ILE A 49 3.24 7.73 -7.40
CA ILE A 49 3.77 7.50 -6.06
C ILE A 49 2.76 6.67 -5.28
N ALA A 50 3.19 5.54 -4.76
CA ALA A 50 2.36 4.58 -4.06
C ALA A 50 2.95 4.25 -2.68
N GLY A 51 2.10 4.11 -1.65
CA GLY A 51 2.54 3.75 -0.30
C GLY A 51 1.42 3.89 0.72
N SER A 52 1.50 3.22 1.88
CA SER A 52 0.44 3.38 2.87
C SER A 52 0.84 4.30 4.02
N VAL A 53 -0.17 4.91 4.62
CA VAL A 53 -0.08 5.84 5.74
C VAL A 53 -1.14 5.55 6.78
N ALA A 54 -0.84 5.85 8.04
CA ALA A 54 -1.85 5.93 9.08
C ALA A 54 -2.57 7.28 8.96
N LEU A 55 -3.88 7.26 8.78
CA LEU A 55 -4.70 8.46 8.65
C LEU A 55 -5.87 8.43 9.65
N GLN A 56 -6.18 9.62 10.17
CA GLN A 56 -7.42 9.86 10.88
C GLN A 56 -8.49 10.31 9.88
N THR A 57 -9.61 9.60 9.84
CA THR A 57 -10.83 10.05 9.18
C THR A 57 -11.73 10.78 10.20
N GLU A 58 -12.90 11.21 9.79
CA GLU A 58 -13.86 11.88 10.72
C GLU A 58 -14.23 11.01 11.92
N SER A 59 -14.29 9.69 11.75
CA SER A 59 -14.77 8.77 12.78
C SER A 59 -13.73 7.73 13.23
N ASP A 60 -12.75 7.41 12.38
CA ASP A 60 -11.90 6.24 12.58
C ASP A 60 -10.45 6.52 12.15
N SER A 61 -9.52 5.71 12.62
CA SER A 61 -8.16 5.62 12.05
C SER A 61 -8.11 4.50 11.03
N VAL A 62 -7.40 4.70 9.92
CA VAL A 62 -7.25 3.70 8.85
C VAL A 62 -5.79 3.57 8.43
N ASN A 63 -5.40 2.37 8.00
CA ASN A 63 -4.15 2.13 7.28
C ASN A 63 -4.48 2.22 5.78
N ARG A 64 -4.25 3.41 5.20
CA ARG A 64 -4.65 3.75 3.82
C ARG A 64 -3.49 3.69 2.88
N PHE A 65 -3.59 2.84 1.85
CA PHE A 65 -2.70 2.84 0.71
C PHE A 65 -3.13 3.93 -0.26
N LEU A 66 -2.24 4.88 -0.50
CA LEU A 66 -2.44 5.98 -1.44
C LEU A 66 -1.68 5.70 -2.73
N LEU A 67 -2.29 6.01 -3.88
CA LEU A 67 -1.65 6.05 -5.19
C LEU A 67 -1.93 7.43 -5.78
N VAL A 68 -0.87 8.21 -5.96
CA VAL A 68 -0.97 9.61 -6.38
C VAL A 68 -0.30 9.81 -7.73
N GLU A 69 -1.07 10.28 -8.69
CA GLU A 69 -0.62 10.56 -10.05
C GLU A 69 0.07 11.94 -10.17
N PRO A 70 0.95 12.16 -11.16
CA PRO A 70 1.53 13.47 -11.43
C PRO A 70 0.50 14.57 -11.72
N GLY A 71 -0.68 14.20 -12.23
CA GLY A 71 -1.81 15.10 -12.45
C GLY A 71 -2.55 15.51 -11.18
N GLY A 72 -2.22 14.93 -10.03
CA GLY A 72 -2.89 15.21 -8.76
C GLY A 72 -4.09 14.28 -8.47
N THR A 73 -4.42 13.35 -9.37
CA THR A 73 -5.45 12.33 -9.08
C THR A 73 -4.96 11.42 -7.96
N VAL A 74 -5.83 11.18 -6.98
CA VAL A 74 -5.56 10.36 -5.81
C VAL A 74 -6.51 9.17 -5.79
N HIS A 75 -5.94 7.98 -5.77
CA HIS A 75 -6.66 6.74 -5.53
C HIS A 75 -6.27 6.20 -4.16
N PHE A 76 -7.18 5.47 -3.49
CA PHE A 76 -6.85 4.90 -2.20
C PHE A 76 -7.51 3.54 -1.97
N TYR A 77 -6.86 2.75 -1.12
CA TYR A 77 -7.35 1.47 -0.60
C TYR A 77 -7.11 1.42 0.91
N ASP A 78 -8.15 1.18 1.68
CA ASP A 78 -8.03 0.95 3.12
C ASP A 78 -7.80 -0.54 3.40
N LYS A 79 -6.76 -0.84 4.17
CA LYS A 79 -6.34 -2.19 4.50
C LYS A 79 -7.50 -3.06 4.98
N ARG A 80 -7.74 -4.18 4.31
CA ARG A 80 -8.83 -5.10 4.62
C ARG A 80 -8.54 -5.96 5.84
N HIS A 81 -7.33 -6.55 5.90
CA HIS A 81 -6.99 -7.51 6.93
C HIS A 81 -6.01 -6.90 7.93
N LEU A 82 -6.53 -6.50 9.07
CA LEU A 82 -5.74 -5.92 10.15
C LEU A 82 -4.97 -7.01 10.91
N PHE A 83 -3.73 -6.72 11.29
CA PHE A 83 -2.84 -7.67 11.93
C PHE A 83 -3.16 -7.81 13.42
N ARG A 84 -4.04 -8.75 13.77
CA ARG A 84 -4.53 -8.99 15.13
C ARG A 84 -3.45 -9.35 16.14
N MET A 85 -2.36 -9.97 15.70
CA MET A 85 -1.24 -10.33 16.58
C MET A 85 -0.45 -9.11 17.11
N ALA A 86 -0.65 -7.93 16.52
CA ALA A 86 -0.12 -6.66 16.99
C ALA A 86 -1.26 -5.70 17.37
N ASP A 87 -2.45 -6.22 17.64
CA ASP A 87 -3.62 -5.45 18.07
C ASP A 87 -4.05 -4.32 17.11
N GLU A 88 -3.62 -4.38 15.84
CA GLU A 88 -3.95 -3.37 14.82
C GLU A 88 -5.47 -3.11 14.75
N HIS A 89 -6.29 -4.15 14.95
CA HIS A 89 -7.75 -4.06 14.91
C HIS A 89 -8.38 -3.28 16.09
N LEU A 90 -7.61 -2.98 17.14
CA LEU A 90 -8.05 -2.13 18.25
C LEU A 90 -7.80 -0.64 17.98
N HIS A 91 -6.95 -0.32 17.00
CA HIS A 91 -6.51 1.02 16.69
C HIS A 91 -6.95 1.52 15.31
N TYR A 92 -7.20 0.60 14.39
CA TYR A 92 -7.55 0.90 13.00
C TYR A 92 -8.83 0.19 12.57
N LYS A 93 -9.58 0.84 11.70
CA LYS A 93 -10.74 0.27 11.03
C LYS A 93 -10.33 -0.43 9.74
N ALA A 94 -10.87 -1.62 9.53
CA ALA A 94 -10.68 -2.36 8.29
C ALA A 94 -11.49 -1.75 7.14
N GLY A 95 -10.89 -1.67 5.96
CA GLY A 95 -11.59 -1.39 4.71
C GLY A 95 -12.48 -2.56 4.28
N ASN A 96 -13.37 -2.33 3.34
CA ASN A 96 -14.28 -3.33 2.80
C ASN A 96 -14.36 -3.33 1.27
N GLU A 97 -13.63 -2.44 0.62
CA GLU A 97 -13.61 -2.29 -0.82
C GLU A 97 -12.31 -2.81 -1.42
N ARG A 98 -12.42 -3.50 -2.55
CA ARG A 98 -11.30 -3.90 -3.38
C ARG A 98 -11.20 -2.90 -4.52
N VAL A 99 -10.03 -2.32 -4.68
CA VAL A 99 -9.78 -1.21 -5.61
C VAL A 99 -8.83 -1.67 -6.71
N ILE A 100 -9.12 -1.31 -7.95
CA ILE A 100 -8.20 -1.44 -9.08
C ILE A 100 -7.93 -0.04 -9.62
N VAL A 101 -6.67 0.28 -9.82
CA VAL A 101 -6.21 1.57 -10.34
C VAL A 101 -5.59 1.38 -11.71
N GLU A 102 -6.05 2.13 -12.70
CA GLU A 102 -5.46 2.13 -14.03
C GLU A 102 -4.36 3.21 -14.13
N TRP A 103 -3.15 2.80 -14.51
CA TRP A 103 -2.04 3.69 -14.70
C TRP A 103 -1.20 3.28 -15.92
N ARG A 104 -1.10 4.15 -16.90
CA ARG A 104 -0.32 3.93 -18.15
C ARG A 104 -0.56 2.58 -18.81
N GLY A 105 -1.84 2.15 -18.84
CA GLY A 105 -2.26 0.90 -19.44
C GLY A 105 -2.09 -0.34 -18.55
N TRP A 106 -1.67 -0.17 -17.29
CA TRP A 106 -1.60 -1.23 -16.29
C TRP A 106 -2.74 -1.12 -15.29
N ARG A 107 -3.37 -2.24 -14.98
CA ARG A 107 -4.36 -2.36 -13.93
C ARG A 107 -3.66 -2.83 -12.65
N ILE A 108 -3.67 -1.99 -11.62
CA ILE A 108 -2.91 -2.18 -10.38
C ILE A 108 -3.86 -2.48 -9.23
N LEU A 109 -3.61 -3.59 -8.51
CA LEU A 109 -4.27 -3.95 -7.26
C LEU A 109 -3.37 -3.55 -6.09
N PRO A 110 -3.71 -2.48 -5.30
CA PRO A 110 -3.00 -2.13 -4.08
C PRO A 110 -3.42 -3.00 -2.90
N LEU A 111 -2.45 -3.49 -2.13
CA LEU A 111 -2.67 -4.35 -0.96
C LEU A 111 -1.64 -4.02 0.14
N VAL A 112 -2.02 -4.27 1.41
CA VAL A 112 -1.19 -3.90 2.55
C VAL A 112 -0.87 -5.11 3.42
N CYS A 113 0.41 -5.45 3.50
CA CYS A 113 1.04 -6.33 4.47
C CYS A 113 0.26 -7.63 4.74
N TYR A 114 -0.56 -7.68 5.78
CA TYR A 114 -1.29 -8.87 6.20
C TYR A 114 -2.31 -9.36 5.17
N ASP A 115 -2.76 -8.50 4.23
CA ASP A 115 -3.60 -8.90 3.08
C ASP A 115 -2.95 -10.03 2.26
N LEU A 116 -1.62 -10.09 2.25
CA LEU A 116 -0.85 -11.12 1.54
C LEU A 116 -1.22 -12.56 1.98
N ARG A 117 -1.71 -12.72 3.21
CA ARG A 117 -2.13 -14.04 3.74
C ARG A 117 -3.52 -14.49 3.31
N PHE A 118 -4.25 -13.65 2.59
CA PHE A 118 -5.66 -13.90 2.23
C PHE A 118 -5.84 -13.99 0.70
N PRO A 119 -5.60 -15.18 0.10
CA PRO A 119 -5.64 -15.37 -1.35
C PRO A 119 -7.00 -15.05 -1.98
N VAL A 120 -8.09 -15.25 -1.26
CA VAL A 120 -9.43 -14.97 -1.77
C VAL A 120 -9.61 -13.48 -2.05
N TRP A 121 -9.01 -12.60 -1.23
CA TRP A 121 -9.10 -11.16 -1.39
C TRP A 121 -8.29 -10.64 -2.58
N SER A 122 -7.16 -11.26 -2.86
CA SER A 122 -6.27 -10.90 -3.96
C SER A 122 -6.51 -11.71 -5.23
N ARG A 123 -7.55 -12.56 -5.28
CA ARG A 123 -7.84 -13.36 -6.47
C ARG A 123 -8.05 -12.47 -7.69
N ASN A 124 -7.32 -12.79 -8.76
CA ASN A 124 -7.48 -12.12 -10.04
C ASN A 124 -8.72 -12.66 -10.77
N LEU A 125 -9.66 -11.76 -10.99
CA LEU A 125 -10.86 -12.02 -11.79
C LEU A 125 -10.69 -11.54 -13.25
N ASN A 126 -9.44 -11.57 -13.73
CA ASN A 126 -9.01 -10.97 -14.99
C ASN A 126 -9.17 -9.44 -14.99
N ASP A 127 -8.95 -8.82 -13.86
CA ASP A 127 -9.20 -7.40 -13.58
C ASP A 127 -7.96 -6.62 -13.17
N TYR A 128 -6.79 -7.29 -12.95
CA TYR A 128 -5.53 -6.61 -12.72
C TYR A 128 -4.34 -7.32 -13.40
N ASP A 129 -3.28 -6.56 -13.68
CA ASP A 129 -2.04 -7.03 -14.28
C ASP A 129 -0.89 -7.06 -13.26
N LEU A 130 -0.96 -6.17 -12.25
CA LEU A 130 0.06 -6.01 -11.21
C LEU A 130 -0.62 -5.88 -9.83
N ALA A 131 -0.20 -6.72 -8.87
CA ALA A 131 -0.52 -6.50 -7.46
C ALA A 131 0.70 -5.89 -6.74
N ILE A 132 0.48 -4.82 -5.97
CA ILE A 132 1.52 -4.17 -5.16
C ILE A 132 1.21 -4.38 -3.68
N TYR A 133 2.14 -5.02 -2.96
CA TYR A 133 2.07 -5.19 -1.52
C TYR A 133 3.10 -4.29 -0.82
N VAL A 134 2.65 -3.39 0.05
CA VAL A 134 3.52 -2.62 0.94
C VAL A 134 3.46 -3.20 2.35
N ALA A 135 4.59 -3.23 3.07
CA ALA A 135 4.64 -3.92 4.35
C ALA A 135 5.66 -3.36 5.35
N ASN A 136 5.38 -3.62 6.63
CA ASN A 136 6.33 -3.74 7.73
C ASN A 136 6.38 -5.22 8.14
N TRP A 137 6.96 -6.06 7.31
CA TRP A 137 7.00 -7.51 7.52
C TRP A 137 8.26 -7.91 8.28
N PRO A 138 8.14 -8.55 9.45
CA PRO A 138 9.28 -8.80 10.30
C PRO A 138 10.24 -9.85 9.73
N ALA A 139 11.53 -9.63 9.90
CA ALA A 139 12.61 -10.47 9.40
C ALA A 139 12.47 -11.98 9.74
N PRO A 140 12.06 -12.39 10.95
CA PRO A 140 11.86 -13.82 11.26
C PRO A 140 10.82 -14.52 10.39
N ARG A 141 9.97 -13.79 9.69
CA ARG A 141 8.96 -14.32 8.77
C ARG A 141 9.24 -13.98 7.29
N SER A 142 10.49 -13.65 6.95
CA SER A 142 10.89 -13.31 5.58
C SER A 142 10.60 -14.45 4.57
N LEU A 143 10.76 -15.71 5.00
CA LEU A 143 10.39 -16.86 4.16
C LEU A 143 8.90 -16.84 3.78
N HIS A 144 8.02 -16.49 4.72
CA HIS A 144 6.59 -16.39 4.42
C HIS A 144 6.30 -15.26 3.44
N TRP A 145 6.99 -14.12 3.58
CA TRP A 145 6.85 -12.98 2.67
C TRP A 145 7.20 -13.40 1.23
N GLN A 146 8.36 -13.98 1.03
CA GLN A 146 8.84 -14.41 -0.28
C GLN A 146 7.94 -15.50 -0.90
N ALA A 147 7.63 -16.53 -0.12
CA ALA A 147 6.81 -17.65 -0.60
C ALA A 147 5.39 -17.18 -0.99
N LEU A 148 4.78 -16.32 -0.20
CA LEU A 148 3.44 -15.83 -0.47
C LEU A 148 3.39 -14.86 -1.66
N LEU A 149 4.37 -13.95 -1.83
CA LEU A 149 4.44 -13.10 -3.03
C LEU A 149 4.56 -13.96 -4.29
N THR A 150 5.43 -14.98 -4.27
CA THR A 150 5.58 -15.91 -5.39
C THR A 150 4.28 -16.67 -5.66
N ALA A 151 3.61 -17.16 -4.60
CA ALA A 151 2.33 -17.85 -4.75
C ALA A 151 1.26 -16.96 -5.39
N ARG A 152 1.17 -15.68 -4.96
CA ARG A 152 0.22 -14.71 -5.53
C ARG A 152 0.48 -14.46 -7.01
N ALA A 153 1.74 -14.37 -7.42
CA ALA A 153 2.08 -14.22 -8.84
C ALA A 153 1.67 -15.44 -9.67
N ILE A 154 1.98 -16.65 -9.20
CA ILE A 154 1.71 -17.91 -9.90
C ILE A 154 0.21 -18.16 -10.01
N GLU A 155 -0.52 -18.13 -8.89
CA GLU A 155 -1.95 -18.49 -8.86
C GLU A 155 -2.84 -17.50 -9.63
N ASN A 156 -2.42 -16.23 -9.71
CA ASN A 156 -3.18 -15.16 -10.35
C ASN A 156 -2.67 -14.84 -11.78
N GLN A 157 -1.57 -15.45 -12.23
CA GLN A 157 -0.93 -15.17 -13.52
C GLN A 157 -0.72 -13.67 -13.76
N ALA A 158 -0.25 -12.97 -12.71
CA ALA A 158 -0.06 -11.53 -12.68
C ALA A 158 1.32 -11.18 -12.11
N TYR A 159 1.80 -9.99 -12.41
CA TYR A 159 2.99 -9.47 -11.74
C TYR A 159 2.69 -9.14 -10.28
N VAL A 160 3.68 -9.37 -9.41
CA VAL A 160 3.58 -9.03 -7.99
C VAL A 160 4.83 -8.27 -7.57
N ALA A 161 4.62 -7.07 -7.03
CA ALA A 161 5.67 -6.26 -6.42
C ALA A 161 5.46 -6.20 -4.90
N GLY A 162 6.51 -6.52 -4.14
CA GLY A 162 6.51 -6.43 -2.69
C GLY A 162 7.50 -5.37 -2.22
N CYS A 163 7.03 -4.33 -1.52
CA CYS A 163 7.85 -3.30 -0.89
C CYS A 163 7.78 -3.45 0.62
N ASN A 164 8.84 -3.98 1.22
CA ASN A 164 8.94 -4.10 2.67
C ASN A 164 9.88 -3.03 3.24
N ARG A 165 9.58 -2.53 4.43
CA ARG A 165 10.49 -1.65 5.16
C ARG A 165 11.79 -2.40 5.49
N VAL A 166 12.91 -1.71 5.36
CA VAL A 166 14.24 -2.13 5.84
C VAL A 166 14.62 -1.30 7.07
N GLY A 167 15.26 -1.93 8.07
CA GLY A 167 15.67 -1.28 9.34
C GLY A 167 14.93 -1.77 10.55
#